data_befe5ae974a62d8836163d9bbf835f08
#
_entry.id   befe5ae974a62d8836163d9bbf835f08
#
_cell.length_a   1.000
_cell.length_b   1.000
_cell.length_c   1.000
_cell.angle_alpha   90.00
_cell.angle_beta   90.00
_cell.angle_gamma   90.00
#
_symmetry.space_group_name_H-M   'P 1'
#
loop_
_entity.id
_entity.type
_entity.pdbx_description
1 polymer ?
#
loop_
_entity_poly.entity_id
_entity_poly.type
_entity_poly.pdbx_seq_one_letter_code
_entity_poly.pdbx_strand_id
1 'polypeptide(L)'
;MQLTHGEMSWREAGEGEPLVLLHGIGSSAKSWTAQIEHFARHYRVVAWNAPGYGESSHLKDHAPAPQDYADVLAQFLDRLNIDSAHVVGHSLGALMAARFAAGAPGRIRTLTLASCAIGHAQLPLEERQRLLLSRVDDVTTLGPRGMAEKRGPRLLGPNATPEDVRKVIDVMAEVEPAGYAQAARMLSQGDMLGDLAELPLGLPLQIVYGTADVITPEAVNLRAAAVRPGTSVATIKDAGHALYVEAPQAFNTIVENFVRRQHA
;
A
#
# COMPACT_ATOMS: atom_id res chain seq x y z
N MET A 1 -4.62 7.77 18.10
CA MET A 1 -4.59 6.35 18.49
C MET A 1 -3.20 5.93 18.97
N GLN A 2 -3.07 4.93 19.82
CA GLN A 2 -1.78 4.55 20.37
C GLN A 2 -1.36 3.14 19.94
N LEU A 3 -0.09 2.97 19.59
CA LEU A 3 0.55 1.66 19.45
C LEU A 3 0.70 0.98 20.80
N THR A 4 0.77 -0.36 20.83
CA THR A 4 0.93 -1.12 22.08
C THR A 4 2.20 -0.75 22.83
N HIS A 5 3.33 -0.56 22.12
CA HIS A 5 4.63 -0.19 22.67
C HIS A 5 5.21 1.10 22.06
N GLY A 6 4.51 1.76 21.12
CA GLY A 6 4.93 3.03 20.52
C GLY A 6 6.07 2.94 19.51
N GLU A 7 6.46 1.75 19.10
CA GLU A 7 7.58 1.53 18.17
C GLU A 7 7.09 1.36 16.74
N MET A 8 7.85 1.95 15.81
CA MET A 8 7.68 1.79 14.37
C MET A 8 9.01 1.37 13.76
N SER A 9 8.96 0.47 12.81
CA SER A 9 10.11 0.05 12.02
C SER A 9 9.94 0.45 10.56
N TRP A 10 11.06 0.70 9.87
CA TRP A 10 11.08 1.10 8.47
C TRP A 10 12.42 0.78 7.83
N ARG A 11 12.51 0.94 6.54
CA ARG A 11 13.76 1.00 5.79
C ARG A 11 13.91 2.38 5.18
N GLU A 12 15.11 2.92 5.22
CA GLU A 12 15.38 4.27 4.73
C GLU A 12 16.72 4.31 3.99
N ALA A 13 16.79 5.09 2.91
CA ALA A 13 18.00 5.37 2.18
C ALA A 13 17.89 6.68 1.39
N GLY A 14 19.05 7.27 1.07
CA GLY A 14 19.13 8.51 0.31
C GLY A 14 18.86 9.75 1.12
N GLU A 15 18.95 10.90 0.44
CA GLU A 15 18.75 12.23 0.99
C GLU A 15 17.91 13.07 0.03
N GLY A 16 17.41 14.23 0.48
CA GLY A 16 16.62 15.15 -0.35
C GLY A 16 15.13 15.12 -0.01
N GLU A 17 14.28 15.31 -1.03
CA GLU A 17 12.83 15.33 -0.83
C GLU A 17 12.29 13.97 -0.40
N PRO A 18 11.37 13.92 0.60
CA PRO A 18 10.85 12.66 1.11
C PRO A 18 9.96 11.95 0.09
N LEU A 19 10.24 10.65 -0.14
CA LEU A 19 9.42 9.70 -0.85
C LEU A 19 9.02 8.56 0.09
N VAL A 20 7.75 8.45 0.42
CA VAL A 20 7.22 7.49 1.40
C VAL A 20 6.51 6.35 0.69
N LEU A 21 6.88 5.11 1.02
CA LEU A 21 6.38 3.89 0.41
C LEU A 21 5.55 3.09 1.42
N LEU A 22 4.27 2.85 1.11
CA LEU A 22 3.32 2.14 1.96
C LEU A 22 2.94 0.80 1.32
N HIS A 23 3.29 -0.29 1.98
CA HIS A 23 3.09 -1.65 1.45
C HIS A 23 1.64 -2.13 1.57
N GLY A 24 1.30 -3.20 0.82
CA GLY A 24 0.01 -3.88 0.86
C GLY A 24 -0.11 -4.91 2.00
N ILE A 25 -1.31 -5.47 2.16
CA ILE A 25 -1.55 -6.56 3.12
C ILE A 25 -0.70 -7.79 2.78
N GLY A 26 -0.09 -8.39 3.79
CA GLY A 26 0.80 -9.53 3.59
C GLY A 26 2.17 -9.16 3.02
N SER A 27 2.57 -7.89 3.09
CA SER A 27 3.86 -7.41 2.63
C SER A 27 4.59 -6.64 3.74
N SER A 28 5.70 -5.97 3.44
CA SER A 28 6.47 -5.16 4.40
C SER A 28 7.40 -4.19 3.66
N ALA A 29 8.15 -3.37 4.40
CA ALA A 29 9.19 -2.51 3.86
C ALA A 29 10.24 -3.27 3.00
N LYS A 30 10.44 -4.58 3.25
CA LYS A 30 11.39 -5.42 2.49
C LYS A 30 11.00 -5.56 1.01
N SER A 31 9.72 -5.53 0.68
CA SER A 31 9.25 -5.67 -0.70
C SER A 31 9.65 -4.48 -1.58
N TRP A 32 9.95 -3.33 -1.00
CA TRP A 32 10.34 -2.10 -1.69
C TRP A 32 11.84 -1.97 -2.00
N THR A 33 12.64 -3.05 -1.86
CA THR A 33 14.10 -3.00 -2.02
C THR A 33 14.51 -2.36 -3.36
N ALA A 34 13.94 -2.79 -4.48
CA ALA A 34 14.27 -2.24 -5.80
C ALA A 34 13.88 -0.76 -5.96
N GLN A 35 12.81 -0.32 -5.30
CA GLN A 35 12.37 1.08 -5.28
C GLN A 35 13.30 1.93 -4.42
N ILE A 36 13.68 1.43 -3.24
CA ILE A 36 14.63 2.10 -2.36
C ILE A 36 15.96 2.32 -3.09
N GLU A 37 16.52 1.28 -3.71
CA GLU A 37 17.78 1.36 -4.46
C GLU A 37 17.71 2.34 -5.64
N HIS A 38 16.57 2.40 -6.33
CA HIS A 38 16.38 3.31 -7.45
C HIS A 38 16.24 4.77 -7.00
N PHE A 39 15.31 5.04 -6.09
CA PHE A 39 14.94 6.40 -5.71
C PHE A 39 15.91 7.05 -4.73
N ALA A 40 16.67 6.28 -3.93
CA ALA A 40 17.64 6.82 -2.99
C ALA A 40 18.76 7.68 -3.63
N ARG A 41 18.89 7.63 -4.94
CA ARG A 41 19.82 8.48 -5.70
C ARG A 41 19.40 9.95 -5.75
N HIS A 42 18.11 10.24 -5.51
CA HIS A 42 17.54 11.59 -5.69
C HIS A 42 16.55 11.98 -4.58
N TYR A 43 16.11 11.02 -3.76
CA TYR A 43 15.09 11.21 -2.74
C TYR A 43 15.53 10.60 -1.40
N ARG A 44 15.03 11.16 -0.31
CA ARG A 44 15.01 10.48 0.99
C ARG A 44 13.88 9.47 0.98
N VAL A 45 14.17 8.22 0.69
CA VAL A 45 13.18 7.16 0.56
C VAL A 45 12.92 6.53 1.92
N VAL A 46 11.64 6.50 2.33
CA VAL A 46 11.19 5.89 3.58
C VAL A 46 10.13 4.85 3.27
N ALA A 47 10.45 3.58 3.43
CA ALA A 47 9.50 2.46 3.31
C ALA A 47 9.12 2.00 4.72
N TRP A 48 7.88 2.25 5.14
CA TRP A 48 7.45 1.89 6.47
C TRP A 48 7.08 0.41 6.59
N ASN A 49 7.12 -0.13 7.79
CA ASN A 49 6.32 -1.28 8.17
C ASN A 49 5.07 -0.76 8.87
N ALA A 50 3.90 -1.03 8.31
CA ALA A 50 2.63 -0.64 8.92
C ALA A 50 2.49 -1.22 10.34
N PRO A 51 1.64 -0.65 11.21
CA PRO A 51 1.34 -1.24 12.52
C PRO A 51 1.06 -2.74 12.43
N GLY A 52 1.77 -3.54 13.25
CA GLY A 52 1.69 -5.00 13.26
C GLY A 52 2.47 -5.72 12.15
N TYR A 53 3.35 -5.01 11.42
CA TYR A 53 4.25 -5.59 10.43
C TYR A 53 5.73 -5.33 10.77
N GLY A 54 6.59 -6.28 10.41
CA GLY A 54 8.01 -6.24 10.77
C GLY A 54 8.16 -6.11 12.28
N GLU A 55 8.94 -5.12 12.73
CA GLU A 55 9.12 -4.81 14.15
C GLU A 55 8.21 -3.67 14.64
N SER A 56 7.24 -3.24 13.82
CA SER A 56 6.27 -2.23 14.23
C SER A 56 5.25 -2.80 15.21
N SER A 57 5.02 -2.06 16.29
CA SER A 57 4.00 -2.42 17.28
C SER A 57 2.60 -2.48 16.69
N HIS A 58 1.76 -3.35 17.23
CA HIS A 58 0.35 -3.41 16.88
C HIS A 58 -0.41 -2.17 17.31
N LEU A 59 -1.53 -1.91 16.65
CA LEU A 59 -2.54 -1.01 17.18
C LEU A 59 -3.21 -1.63 18.41
N LYS A 60 -3.59 -0.80 19.39
CA LYS A 60 -4.29 -1.27 20.59
C LYS A 60 -5.68 -1.78 20.28
N ASP A 61 -6.36 -1.18 19.29
CA ASP A 61 -7.67 -1.67 18.86
C ASP A 61 -7.50 -2.95 18.03
N HIS A 62 -8.32 -3.95 18.32
CA HIS A 62 -8.34 -5.21 17.58
C HIS A 62 -9.02 -5.10 16.22
N ALA A 63 -9.83 -4.06 15.99
CA ALA A 63 -10.57 -3.82 14.76
C ALA A 63 -10.36 -2.38 14.23
N PRO A 64 -9.10 -1.99 13.96
CA PRO A 64 -8.79 -0.63 13.57
C PRO A 64 -9.44 -0.23 12.24
N ALA A 65 -9.82 1.04 12.15
CA ALA A 65 -10.31 1.66 10.94
C ALA A 65 -9.15 2.25 10.10
N PRO A 66 -9.37 2.63 8.82
CA PRO A 66 -8.36 3.33 8.01
C PRO A 66 -7.81 4.59 8.68
N GLN A 67 -8.63 5.32 9.44
CA GLN A 67 -8.21 6.53 10.17
C GLN A 67 -7.11 6.22 11.19
N ASP A 68 -7.17 5.08 11.87
CA ASP A 68 -6.18 4.72 12.87
C ASP A 68 -4.78 4.52 12.26
N TYR A 69 -4.71 3.95 11.05
CA TYR A 69 -3.46 3.83 10.30
C TYR A 69 -2.99 5.20 9.76
N ALA A 70 -3.91 6.04 9.32
CA ALA A 70 -3.58 7.40 8.87
C ALA A 70 -3.03 8.26 10.01
N ASP A 71 -3.60 8.16 11.22
CA ASP A 71 -3.11 8.86 12.41
C ASP A 71 -1.69 8.39 12.82
N VAL A 72 -1.43 7.08 12.75
CA VAL A 72 -0.09 6.54 13.00
C VAL A 72 0.90 6.99 11.92
N LEU A 73 0.49 7.02 10.66
CA LEU A 73 1.34 7.53 9.58
C LEU A 73 1.69 9.00 9.80
N ALA A 74 0.73 9.84 10.21
CA ALA A 74 1.00 11.23 10.55
C ALA A 74 2.06 11.35 11.66
N GLN A 75 1.87 10.64 12.78
CA GLN A 75 2.82 10.62 13.90
C GLN A 75 4.19 10.08 13.49
N PHE A 76 4.23 9.07 12.62
CA PHE A 76 5.48 8.51 12.09
C PHE A 76 6.26 9.54 11.27
N LEU A 77 5.58 10.25 10.37
CA LEU A 77 6.20 11.32 9.57
C LEU A 77 6.70 12.47 10.46
N ASP A 78 5.95 12.85 11.49
CA ASP A 78 6.37 13.88 12.46
C ASP A 78 7.66 13.48 13.19
N ARG A 79 7.78 12.24 13.63
CA ARG A 79 9.01 11.71 14.26
C ARG A 79 10.23 11.73 13.35
N LEU A 80 10.01 11.60 12.03
CA LEU A 80 11.06 11.66 11.02
C LEU A 80 11.34 13.09 10.55
N ASN A 81 10.65 14.10 11.09
CA ASN A 81 10.70 15.49 10.66
C ASN A 81 10.37 15.63 9.16
N ILE A 82 9.33 14.94 8.72
CA ILE A 82 8.81 14.99 7.34
C ILE A 82 7.51 15.79 7.35
N ASP A 83 7.56 17.05 6.97
CA ASP A 83 6.36 17.92 6.90
C ASP A 83 5.44 17.54 5.76
N SER A 84 6.01 17.23 4.58
CA SER A 84 5.26 16.78 3.41
C SER A 84 6.10 15.84 2.56
N ALA A 85 5.46 14.91 1.84
CA ALA A 85 6.14 13.87 1.06
C ALA A 85 5.43 13.55 -0.26
N HIS A 86 6.18 12.99 -1.20
CA HIS A 86 5.63 12.15 -2.26
C HIS A 86 5.23 10.82 -1.62
N VAL A 87 3.98 10.41 -1.78
CA VAL A 87 3.48 9.17 -1.16
C VAL A 87 3.10 8.16 -2.24
N VAL A 88 3.64 6.97 -2.13
CA VAL A 88 3.31 5.81 -2.98
C VAL A 88 2.70 4.73 -2.10
N GLY A 89 1.44 4.42 -2.32
CA GLY A 89 0.74 3.33 -1.62
C GLY A 89 0.41 2.19 -2.57
N HIS A 90 0.71 0.95 -2.16
CA HIS A 90 0.35 -0.25 -2.92
C HIS A 90 -0.78 -1.01 -2.22
N SER A 91 -1.83 -1.39 -2.96
CA SER A 91 -2.93 -2.22 -2.48
C SER A 91 -3.55 -1.65 -1.19
N LEU A 92 -3.43 -2.31 -0.04
CA LEU A 92 -3.86 -1.81 1.25
C LEU A 92 -3.14 -0.51 1.63
N GLY A 93 -1.86 -0.35 1.28
CA GLY A 93 -1.12 0.90 1.45
C GLY A 93 -1.70 2.05 0.62
N ALA A 94 -2.34 1.75 -0.51
CA ALA A 94 -3.06 2.75 -1.28
C ALA A 94 -4.31 3.26 -0.54
N LEU A 95 -5.05 2.36 0.13
CA LEU A 95 -6.18 2.74 0.99
C LEU A 95 -5.72 3.60 2.18
N MET A 96 -4.61 3.23 2.83
CA MET A 96 -4.01 4.02 3.92
C MET A 96 -3.59 5.40 3.42
N ALA A 97 -2.93 5.47 2.26
CA ALA A 97 -2.48 6.71 1.65
C ALA A 97 -3.65 7.64 1.28
N ALA A 98 -4.72 7.10 0.72
CA ALA A 98 -5.91 7.87 0.38
C ALA A 98 -6.58 8.46 1.64
N ARG A 99 -6.77 7.66 2.71
CA ARG A 99 -7.33 8.15 3.97
C ARG A 99 -6.45 9.22 4.61
N PHE A 100 -5.12 9.03 4.62
CA PHE A 100 -4.17 10.02 5.12
C PHE A 100 -4.23 11.33 4.30
N ALA A 101 -4.27 11.23 2.98
CA ALA A 101 -4.35 12.38 2.10
C ALA A 101 -5.67 13.16 2.26
N ALA A 102 -6.80 12.48 2.47
CA ALA A 102 -8.08 13.12 2.73
C ALA A 102 -8.08 13.90 4.07
N GLY A 103 -7.47 13.32 5.11
CA GLY A 103 -7.40 13.98 6.43
C GLY A 103 -6.32 15.07 6.54
N ALA A 104 -5.24 14.98 5.74
CA ALA A 104 -4.09 15.88 5.82
C ALA A 104 -3.50 16.21 4.43
N PRO A 105 -4.26 16.80 3.51
CA PRO A 105 -3.81 16.99 2.12
C PRO A 105 -2.55 17.85 1.99
N GLY A 106 -2.30 18.77 2.91
CA GLY A 106 -1.09 19.59 2.96
C GLY A 106 0.20 18.80 3.26
N ARG A 107 0.07 17.54 3.71
CA ARG A 107 1.18 16.62 3.95
C ARG A 107 1.60 15.83 2.70
N ILE A 108 0.87 15.97 1.59
CA ILE A 108 1.07 15.22 0.35
C ILE A 108 1.52 16.17 -0.76
N ARG A 109 2.71 15.93 -1.33
CA ARG A 109 3.19 16.61 -2.54
C ARG A 109 2.62 15.98 -3.79
N THR A 110 2.71 14.66 -3.89
CA THR A 110 2.06 13.83 -4.93
C THR A 110 1.55 12.54 -4.31
N LEU A 111 0.46 12.01 -4.83
CA LEU A 111 -0.11 10.74 -4.41
C LEU A 111 -0.11 9.74 -5.57
N THR A 112 0.63 8.64 -5.42
CA THR A 112 0.59 7.51 -6.35
C THR A 112 -0.05 6.32 -5.66
N LEU A 113 -1.15 5.82 -6.22
CA LEU A 113 -1.89 4.67 -5.72
C LEU A 113 -1.72 3.50 -6.70
N ALA A 114 -1.06 2.44 -6.25
CA ALA A 114 -0.73 1.29 -7.08
C ALA A 114 -1.63 0.10 -6.75
N SER A 115 -2.25 -0.52 -7.75
CA SER A 115 -3.13 -1.70 -7.59
C SER A 115 -4.12 -1.52 -6.44
N CYS A 116 -5.02 -0.55 -6.57
CA CYS A 116 -5.83 0.01 -5.50
C CYS A 116 -6.74 -0.99 -4.80
N ALA A 117 -6.54 -1.23 -3.51
CA ALA A 117 -7.56 -1.85 -2.67
C ALA A 117 -8.56 -0.77 -2.23
N ILE A 118 -9.72 -0.71 -2.88
CA ILE A 118 -10.72 0.35 -2.62
C ILE A 118 -11.48 0.20 -1.30
N GLY A 119 -11.21 -0.90 -0.55
CA GLY A 119 -11.93 -1.22 0.67
C GLY A 119 -13.24 -1.94 0.42
N HIS A 120 -13.89 -2.37 1.50
CA HIS A 120 -15.12 -3.17 1.42
C HIS A 120 -16.32 -2.49 2.10
N ALA A 121 -16.19 -1.23 2.55
CA ALA A 121 -17.27 -0.55 3.29
C ALA A 121 -18.59 -0.48 2.50
N GLN A 122 -18.50 -0.40 1.18
CA GLN A 122 -19.64 -0.32 0.27
C GLN A 122 -20.28 -1.67 -0.07
N LEU A 123 -19.67 -2.78 0.35
CA LEU A 123 -20.20 -4.13 0.13
C LEU A 123 -21.28 -4.48 1.16
N PRO A 124 -22.23 -5.38 0.83
CA PRO A 124 -23.15 -5.95 1.80
C PRO A 124 -22.40 -6.57 2.99
N LEU A 125 -22.98 -6.46 4.20
CA LEU A 125 -22.33 -6.90 5.43
C LEU A 125 -21.87 -8.36 5.39
N GLU A 126 -22.70 -9.25 4.86
CA GLU A 126 -22.39 -10.67 4.73
C GLU A 126 -21.15 -10.91 3.84
N GLU A 127 -21.06 -10.21 2.72
CA GLU A 127 -19.91 -10.31 1.82
C GLU A 127 -18.64 -9.75 2.47
N ARG A 128 -18.74 -8.62 3.15
CA ARG A 128 -17.62 -8.06 3.94
C ARG A 128 -17.09 -9.05 4.96
N GLN A 129 -17.99 -9.66 5.72
CA GLN A 129 -17.64 -10.66 6.74
C GLN A 129 -16.98 -11.89 6.11
N ARG A 130 -17.53 -12.40 5.02
CA ARG A 130 -16.97 -13.54 4.29
C ARG A 130 -15.54 -13.27 3.80
N LEU A 131 -15.29 -12.08 3.21
CA LEU A 131 -13.96 -11.68 2.74
C LEU A 131 -12.97 -11.50 3.88
N LEU A 132 -13.40 -10.90 4.99
CA LEU A 132 -12.59 -10.74 6.19
C LEU A 132 -12.21 -12.11 6.79
N LEU A 133 -13.21 -12.97 7.04
CA LEU A 133 -13.00 -14.28 7.63
C LEU A 133 -12.07 -15.15 6.76
N SER A 134 -12.26 -15.17 5.44
CA SER A 134 -11.37 -15.90 4.54
C SER A 134 -9.89 -15.50 4.68
N ARG A 135 -9.58 -14.25 4.99
CA ARG A 135 -8.19 -13.79 5.22
C ARG A 135 -7.69 -14.22 6.59
N VAL A 136 -8.50 -14.02 7.62
CA VAL A 136 -8.14 -14.36 9.00
C VAL A 136 -7.98 -15.87 9.14
N ASP A 137 -8.90 -16.66 8.57
CA ASP A 137 -8.85 -18.13 8.60
C ASP A 137 -7.61 -18.67 7.90
N ASP A 138 -7.23 -18.12 6.74
CA ASP A 138 -6.02 -18.56 6.06
C ASP A 138 -4.76 -18.37 6.91
N VAL A 139 -4.59 -17.22 7.57
CA VAL A 139 -3.39 -16.98 8.38
C VAL A 139 -3.40 -17.76 9.69
N THR A 140 -4.58 -18.03 10.25
CA THR A 140 -4.70 -18.76 11.54
C THR A 140 -4.63 -20.27 11.35
N THR A 141 -5.20 -20.82 10.27
CA THR A 141 -5.27 -22.27 10.04
C THR A 141 -4.05 -22.80 9.28
N LEU A 142 -3.54 -22.05 8.29
CA LEU A 142 -2.39 -22.46 7.48
C LEU A 142 -1.07 -21.94 8.04
N GLY A 143 -1.13 -20.99 8.99
CA GLY A 143 0.01 -20.20 9.41
C GLY A 143 0.51 -19.25 8.31
N PRO A 144 1.46 -18.34 8.65
CA PRO A 144 1.96 -17.35 7.70
C PRO A 144 2.57 -17.96 6.44
N ARG A 145 3.37 -19.02 6.55
CA ARG A 145 4.00 -19.69 5.40
C ARG A 145 2.96 -20.35 4.49
N GLY A 146 2.03 -21.14 5.05
CA GLY A 146 0.99 -21.79 4.25
C GLY A 146 0.04 -20.80 3.59
N MET A 147 -0.31 -19.71 4.27
CA MET A 147 -1.06 -18.61 3.67
C MET A 147 -0.27 -17.96 2.51
N ALA A 148 1.04 -17.72 2.70
CA ALA A 148 1.89 -17.13 1.67
C ALA A 148 1.99 -18.01 0.42
N GLU A 149 2.17 -19.31 0.59
CA GLU A 149 2.21 -20.28 -0.52
C GLU A 149 0.87 -20.37 -1.27
N LYS A 150 -0.26 -20.22 -0.56
CA LYS A 150 -1.60 -20.20 -1.15
C LYS A 150 -1.89 -18.92 -1.90
N ARG A 151 -1.53 -17.75 -1.34
CA ARG A 151 -1.93 -16.43 -1.86
C ARG A 151 -0.88 -15.75 -2.71
N GLY A 152 0.41 -15.93 -2.40
CA GLY A 152 1.52 -15.24 -3.03
C GLY A 152 1.58 -15.37 -4.55
N PRO A 153 1.49 -16.58 -5.12
CA PRO A 153 1.54 -16.76 -6.57
C PRO A 153 0.45 -16.01 -7.34
N ARG A 154 -0.72 -15.78 -6.70
CA ARG A 154 -1.84 -15.05 -7.30
C ARG A 154 -1.62 -13.55 -7.41
N LEU A 155 -0.60 -13.02 -6.74
CA LEU A 155 -0.23 -11.61 -6.80
C LEU A 155 0.60 -11.26 -8.03
N LEU A 156 0.99 -12.24 -8.82
CA LEU A 156 1.92 -12.08 -9.92
C LEU A 156 1.24 -12.34 -11.26
N GLY A 157 1.75 -11.71 -12.30
CA GLY A 157 1.29 -11.89 -13.67
C GLY A 157 1.91 -13.12 -14.35
N PRO A 158 1.52 -13.39 -15.60
CA PRO A 158 1.93 -14.61 -16.33
C PRO A 158 3.43 -14.67 -16.63
N ASN A 159 4.15 -13.55 -16.60
CA ASN A 159 5.56 -13.45 -16.92
C ASN A 159 6.48 -13.44 -15.69
N ALA A 160 5.90 -13.58 -14.48
CA ALA A 160 6.66 -13.59 -13.23
C ALA A 160 7.65 -14.77 -13.20
N THR A 161 8.86 -14.48 -12.76
CA THR A 161 9.91 -15.51 -12.62
C THR A 161 9.72 -16.32 -11.33
N PRO A 162 10.30 -17.53 -11.25
CA PRO A 162 10.34 -18.28 -9.98
C PRO A 162 10.98 -17.49 -8.83
N GLU A 163 11.87 -16.54 -9.14
CA GLU A 163 12.47 -15.65 -8.14
C GLU A 163 11.46 -14.63 -7.61
N ASP A 164 10.64 -14.05 -8.47
CA ASP A 164 9.57 -13.11 -8.04
C ASP A 164 8.54 -13.81 -7.15
N VAL A 165 8.16 -15.04 -7.52
CA VAL A 165 7.27 -15.89 -6.69
C VAL A 165 7.88 -16.11 -5.30
N ARG A 166 9.17 -16.49 -5.23
CA ARG A 166 9.86 -16.68 -3.95
C ARG A 166 9.90 -15.40 -3.14
N LYS A 167 10.29 -14.25 -3.74
CA LYS A 167 10.34 -12.95 -3.07
C LYS A 167 8.99 -12.60 -2.41
N VAL A 168 7.89 -12.76 -3.15
CA VAL A 168 6.54 -12.47 -2.63
C VAL A 168 6.16 -13.42 -1.50
N ILE A 169 6.39 -14.73 -1.66
CA ILE A 169 6.09 -15.75 -0.65
C ILE A 169 6.93 -15.50 0.62
N ASP A 170 8.22 -15.25 0.48
CA ASP A 170 9.13 -15.09 1.63
C ASP A 170 8.78 -13.86 2.45
N VAL A 171 8.49 -12.72 1.81
CA VAL A 171 8.02 -11.53 2.52
C VAL A 171 6.67 -11.75 3.20
N MET A 172 5.72 -12.40 2.50
CA MET A 172 4.39 -12.67 3.05
C MET A 172 4.44 -13.68 4.21
N ALA A 173 5.38 -14.60 4.21
CA ALA A 173 5.54 -15.59 5.27
C ALA A 173 6.09 -15.01 6.58
N GLU A 174 6.57 -13.77 6.58
CA GLU A 174 7.06 -13.09 7.77
C GLU A 174 5.96 -12.32 8.52
N VAL A 175 4.72 -12.31 8.04
CA VAL A 175 3.64 -11.58 8.73
C VAL A 175 3.33 -12.19 10.09
N GLU A 176 3.05 -11.35 11.06
CA GLU A 176 2.47 -11.77 12.32
C GLU A 176 0.95 -11.90 12.17
N PRO A 177 0.33 -13.04 12.57
CA PRO A 177 -1.10 -13.27 12.37
C PRO A 177 -2.01 -12.18 12.96
N ALA A 178 -1.66 -11.64 14.13
CA ALA A 178 -2.45 -10.58 14.76
C ALA A 178 -2.41 -9.27 13.97
N GLY A 179 -1.23 -8.84 13.49
CA GLY A 179 -1.06 -7.66 12.65
C GLY A 179 -1.76 -7.82 11.29
N TYR A 180 -1.63 -8.99 10.68
CA TYR A 180 -2.35 -9.30 9.44
C TYR A 180 -3.87 -9.25 9.63
N ALA A 181 -4.40 -9.77 10.74
CA ALA A 181 -5.81 -9.73 11.06
C ALA A 181 -6.32 -8.29 11.31
N GLN A 182 -5.54 -7.43 11.97
CA GLN A 182 -5.85 -6.00 12.12
C GLN A 182 -5.95 -5.32 10.75
N ALA A 183 -4.98 -5.55 9.87
CA ALA A 183 -4.96 -5.01 8.51
C ALA A 183 -6.13 -5.50 7.66
N ALA A 184 -6.54 -6.78 7.81
CA ALA A 184 -7.72 -7.33 7.15
C ALA A 184 -9.03 -6.68 7.63
N ARG A 185 -9.13 -6.35 8.93
CA ARG A 185 -10.28 -5.63 9.50
C ARG A 185 -10.33 -4.18 9.01
N MET A 186 -9.18 -3.51 8.93
CA MET A 186 -9.09 -2.18 8.34
C MET A 186 -9.54 -2.18 6.88
N LEU A 187 -9.09 -3.13 6.06
CA LEU A 187 -9.55 -3.29 4.68
C LEU A 187 -11.07 -3.49 4.59
N SER A 188 -11.64 -4.27 5.50
CA SER A 188 -13.09 -4.52 5.57
C SER A 188 -13.90 -3.25 5.84
N GLN A 189 -13.32 -2.26 6.53
CA GLN A 189 -13.97 -1.01 6.88
C GLN A 189 -13.63 0.15 5.92
N GLY A 190 -12.66 -0.05 5.02
CA GLY A 190 -12.16 1.00 4.14
C GLY A 190 -13.13 1.44 3.07
N ASP A 191 -13.11 2.74 2.75
CA ASP A 191 -13.82 3.37 1.64
C ASP A 191 -12.89 4.37 0.91
N MET A 192 -11.99 3.84 0.09
CA MET A 192 -11.08 4.68 -0.68
C MET A 192 -11.82 5.62 -1.64
N LEU A 193 -12.97 5.22 -2.18
CA LEU A 193 -13.69 6.07 -3.13
C LEU A 193 -14.23 7.31 -2.45
N GLY A 194 -14.75 7.17 -1.21
CA GLY A 194 -15.12 8.31 -0.36
C GLY A 194 -13.93 9.21 -0.05
N ASP A 195 -12.79 8.61 0.35
CA ASP A 195 -11.56 9.37 0.64
C ASP A 195 -11.05 10.15 -0.60
N LEU A 196 -11.06 9.53 -1.78
CA LEU A 196 -10.65 10.20 -3.02
C LEU A 196 -11.55 11.37 -3.42
N ALA A 197 -12.84 11.29 -3.12
CA ALA A 197 -13.80 12.36 -3.39
C ALA A 197 -13.55 13.60 -2.52
N GLU A 198 -12.94 13.43 -1.35
CA GLU A 198 -12.61 14.51 -0.41
C GLU A 198 -11.28 15.23 -0.76
N LEU A 199 -10.45 14.67 -1.67
CA LEU A 199 -9.16 15.26 -2.01
C LEU A 199 -9.30 16.61 -2.71
N PRO A 200 -8.44 17.60 -2.38
CA PRO A 200 -8.38 18.87 -3.10
C PRO A 200 -8.08 18.66 -4.60
N LEU A 201 -8.78 19.37 -5.49
CA LEU A 201 -8.59 19.25 -6.94
C LEU A 201 -7.15 19.52 -7.40
N GLY A 202 -6.41 20.38 -6.69
CA GLY A 202 -5.01 20.69 -6.98
C GLY A 202 -4.00 19.62 -6.55
N LEU A 203 -4.39 18.60 -5.75
CA LEU A 203 -3.46 17.55 -5.33
C LEU A 203 -3.14 16.62 -6.52
N PRO A 204 -1.87 16.49 -6.94
CA PRO A 204 -1.49 15.58 -8.03
C PRO A 204 -1.74 14.12 -7.63
N LEU A 205 -2.58 13.42 -8.41
CA LEU A 205 -2.96 12.03 -8.17
C LEU A 205 -2.65 11.16 -9.39
N GLN A 206 -1.98 10.03 -9.16
CA GLN A 206 -1.74 8.99 -10.15
C GLN A 206 -2.26 7.64 -9.65
N ILE A 207 -2.87 6.86 -10.53
CA ILE A 207 -3.18 5.45 -10.31
C ILE A 207 -2.35 4.62 -11.29
N VAL A 208 -1.69 3.56 -10.76
CA VAL A 208 -0.85 2.63 -11.54
C VAL A 208 -1.32 1.21 -11.28
N TYR A 209 -1.51 0.40 -12.32
CA TYR A 209 -1.88 -1.01 -12.13
C TYR A 209 -1.30 -1.92 -13.21
N GLY A 210 -1.18 -3.21 -12.87
CA GLY A 210 -0.80 -4.24 -13.82
C GLY A 210 -1.99 -4.73 -14.62
N THR A 211 -1.85 -4.94 -15.93
CA THR A 211 -2.97 -5.37 -16.78
C THR A 211 -3.39 -6.83 -16.53
N ALA A 212 -2.54 -7.63 -15.85
CA ALA A 212 -2.85 -8.99 -15.43
C ALA A 212 -3.22 -9.11 -13.94
N ASP A 213 -3.49 -7.99 -13.25
CA ASP A 213 -3.89 -7.98 -11.84
C ASP A 213 -5.28 -8.62 -11.65
N VAL A 214 -5.32 -9.81 -11.04
CA VAL A 214 -6.55 -10.54 -10.71
C VAL A 214 -7.07 -10.26 -9.29
N ILE A 215 -6.31 -9.51 -8.49
CA ILE A 215 -6.68 -9.16 -7.10
C ILE A 215 -7.48 -7.85 -7.07
N THR A 216 -6.94 -6.82 -7.72
CA THR A 216 -7.60 -5.53 -7.95
C THR A 216 -7.60 -5.23 -9.45
N PRO A 217 -8.52 -5.87 -10.21
CA PRO A 217 -8.53 -5.79 -11.67
C PRO A 217 -8.66 -4.35 -12.19
N GLU A 218 -8.36 -4.16 -13.47
CA GLU A 218 -8.45 -2.88 -14.17
C GLU A 218 -9.73 -2.10 -13.82
N ALA A 219 -10.89 -2.78 -13.83
CA ALA A 219 -12.17 -2.14 -13.53
C ALA A 219 -12.20 -1.46 -12.13
N VAL A 220 -11.52 -2.04 -11.13
CA VAL A 220 -11.42 -1.47 -9.78
C VAL A 220 -10.55 -0.22 -9.80
N ASN A 221 -9.41 -0.27 -10.48
CA ASN A 221 -8.47 0.86 -10.59
C ASN A 221 -9.07 2.01 -11.40
N LEU A 222 -9.76 1.72 -12.50
CA LEU A 222 -10.47 2.73 -13.30
C LEU A 222 -11.64 3.34 -12.52
N ARG A 223 -12.35 2.56 -11.72
CA ARG A 223 -13.39 3.09 -10.82
C ARG A 223 -12.80 4.08 -9.81
N ALA A 224 -11.64 3.79 -9.24
CA ALA A 224 -10.95 4.73 -8.35
C ALA A 224 -10.49 6.00 -9.10
N ALA A 225 -9.94 5.84 -10.32
CA ALA A 225 -9.52 6.97 -11.14
C ALA A 225 -10.68 7.90 -11.54
N ALA A 226 -11.85 7.33 -11.79
CA ALA A 226 -13.04 8.06 -12.22
C ALA A 226 -13.64 8.96 -11.12
N VAL A 227 -13.32 8.72 -9.84
CA VAL A 227 -13.82 9.55 -8.72
C VAL A 227 -13.34 10.99 -8.84
N ARG A 228 -12.12 11.19 -9.38
CA ARG A 228 -11.52 12.51 -9.42
C ARG A 228 -11.04 12.88 -10.82
N PRO A 229 -11.61 13.95 -11.43
CA PRO A 229 -11.13 14.48 -12.71
C PRO A 229 -9.64 14.87 -12.65
N GLY A 230 -8.90 14.58 -13.72
CA GLY A 230 -7.48 14.87 -13.81
C GLY A 230 -6.55 13.83 -13.16
N THR A 231 -7.10 12.72 -12.64
CA THR A 231 -6.29 11.59 -12.18
C THR A 231 -5.46 11.04 -13.35
N SER A 232 -4.13 10.98 -13.18
CA SER A 232 -3.24 10.30 -14.13
C SER A 232 -3.40 8.80 -14.00
N VAL A 233 -3.52 8.09 -15.11
CA VAL A 233 -3.59 6.62 -15.11
C VAL A 233 -2.44 6.06 -15.93
N ALA A 234 -1.71 5.10 -15.37
CA ALA A 234 -0.67 4.35 -16.05
C ALA A 234 -0.83 2.85 -15.83
N THR A 235 -0.40 2.05 -16.79
CA THR A 235 -0.48 0.59 -16.73
C THR A 235 0.87 -0.04 -16.97
N ILE A 236 1.10 -1.22 -16.37
CA ILE A 236 2.23 -2.08 -16.68
C ILE A 236 1.69 -3.34 -17.34
N LYS A 237 2.01 -3.51 -18.61
CA LYS A 237 1.51 -4.63 -19.41
C LYS A 237 1.96 -5.97 -18.82
N ASP A 238 1.03 -6.92 -18.76
CA ASP A 238 1.22 -8.29 -18.29
C ASP A 238 1.72 -8.42 -16.83
N ALA A 239 1.83 -7.31 -16.08
CA ALA A 239 2.13 -7.35 -14.66
C ALA A 239 0.88 -7.69 -13.83
N GLY A 240 1.07 -8.42 -12.73
CA GLY A 240 0.04 -8.73 -11.75
C GLY A 240 -0.12 -7.65 -10.68
N HIS A 241 -0.64 -8.06 -9.53
CA HIS A 241 -0.89 -7.19 -8.38
C HIS A 241 0.40 -6.64 -7.76
N ALA A 242 1.45 -7.45 -7.65
CA ALA A 242 2.76 -7.06 -7.12
C ALA A 242 3.66 -6.45 -8.21
N LEU A 243 3.12 -5.55 -9.03
CA LEU A 243 3.74 -4.94 -10.21
C LEU A 243 5.11 -4.31 -9.93
N TYR A 244 5.34 -3.78 -8.74
CA TYR A 244 6.61 -3.16 -8.33
C TYR A 244 7.70 -4.18 -7.99
N VAL A 245 7.32 -5.45 -7.76
CA VAL A 245 8.25 -6.58 -7.56
C VAL A 245 8.61 -7.21 -8.90
N GLU A 246 7.62 -7.50 -9.75
CA GLU A 246 7.82 -8.21 -11.00
C GLU A 246 8.27 -7.31 -12.17
N ALA A 247 7.97 -6.01 -12.13
CA ALA A 247 8.36 -5.03 -13.15
C ALA A 247 8.95 -3.75 -12.53
N PRO A 248 10.00 -3.85 -11.69
CA PRO A 248 10.48 -2.74 -10.87
C PRO A 248 10.95 -1.54 -11.71
N GLN A 249 11.60 -1.75 -12.85
CA GLN A 249 12.09 -0.68 -13.71
C GLN A 249 10.93 0.13 -14.33
N ALA A 250 9.90 -0.56 -14.84
CA ALA A 250 8.71 0.08 -15.41
C ALA A 250 7.95 0.87 -14.34
N PHE A 251 7.76 0.26 -13.16
CA PHE A 251 7.11 0.92 -12.03
C PHE A 251 7.88 2.18 -11.59
N ASN A 252 9.19 2.07 -11.40
CA ASN A 252 10.04 3.18 -10.98
C ASN A 252 9.99 4.33 -11.99
N THR A 253 10.08 4.02 -13.29
CA THR A 253 9.99 5.04 -14.36
C THR A 253 8.65 5.77 -14.35
N ILE A 254 7.55 5.07 -14.16
CA ILE A 254 6.20 5.66 -14.09
C ILE A 254 6.10 6.62 -12.90
N VAL A 255 6.50 6.18 -11.71
CA VAL A 255 6.45 6.99 -10.50
C VAL A 255 7.39 8.21 -10.62
N GLU A 256 8.63 8.01 -11.06
CA GLU A 256 9.61 9.10 -11.21
C GLU A 256 9.15 10.16 -12.19
N ASN A 257 8.62 9.76 -13.34
CA ASN A 257 8.09 10.70 -14.34
C ASN A 257 6.89 11.49 -13.80
N PHE A 258 6.06 10.87 -12.97
CA PHE A 258 4.94 11.57 -12.37
C PHE A 258 5.40 12.59 -11.34
N VAL A 259 6.28 12.21 -10.44
CA VAL A 259 6.83 13.11 -9.40
C VAL A 259 7.55 14.30 -10.05
N ARG A 260 8.43 14.06 -11.02
CA ARG A 260 9.21 15.14 -11.68
C ARG A 260 8.36 16.16 -12.42
N ARG A 261 7.23 15.75 -13.00
CA ARG A 261 6.32 16.69 -13.71
C ARG A 261 5.67 17.71 -12.78
N GLN A 262 5.67 17.48 -11.48
CA GLN A 262 5.10 18.42 -10.52
C GLN A 262 6.11 19.47 -10.03
N HIS A 263 7.37 19.35 -10.46
CA HIS A 263 8.43 20.33 -10.21
C HIS A 263 8.72 21.22 -11.42
N ALA A 264 8.11 20.96 -12.58
CA ALA A 264 8.26 21.75 -13.82
C ALA A 264 7.15 22.78 -13.94
#